data_947791f8e8cc0ce6191963445a44de82
#
_entry.id   947791f8e8cc0ce6191963445a44de82
#
_cell.length_a   1.000
_cell.length_b   1.000
_cell.length_c   1.000
_cell.angle_alpha   90.00
_cell.angle_beta   90.00
_cell.angle_gamma   90.00
#
_symmetry.space_group_name_H-M   'P 1'
#
loop_
_entity.id
_entity.type
_entity.pdbx_description
1 polymer ?
#
loop_
_entity_poly.entity_id
_entity_poly.type
_entity_poly.pdbx_seq_one_letter_code
_entity_poly.pdbx_strand_id
1 'polypeptide(L)'
;EESDNTSVGFVLTPVDGLTITADYWTIEKENTIGLFGRNNHTVYDMMLRWANGTNNCGSFVGNPAVVREAPDSGDVEDGYFATAGVCPFGTIKYVGDNYLNLATRTIEGYDIGIYYDVDTDFGDFAVRYIGSFIDKFEQTPGGEFAALAAQQAAGAIPADIPIDGFGDLLGQNGNYDEKHRLRVTWSKGSWGASLTGLRKGDFYQSSLTTSDGTLFVIPSMTVFDVTVDYKFSIKGSGNNARIRFAVKNAADERAPTADRYYGYFADAHTDLGRNFYVDFRVSL
;
A
#
# COMPACT_ATOMS: atom_id res chain seq x y z
N GLU A 1 16.84 12.49 -1.22
CA GLU A 1 16.72 11.02 -1.31
C GLU A 1 17.86 10.45 -2.15
N GLU A 2 18.45 9.38 -1.68
CA GLU A 2 19.38 8.53 -2.43
C GLU A 2 18.82 7.11 -2.40
N SER A 3 19.15 6.28 -3.41
CA SER A 3 18.63 4.91 -3.46
C SER A 3 19.67 3.96 -4.01
N ASP A 4 19.97 2.95 -3.24
CA ASP A 4 20.76 1.81 -3.64
C ASP A 4 19.86 0.62 -3.96
N ASN A 5 20.01 0.07 -5.18
CA ASN A 5 19.21 -1.05 -5.65
C ASN A 5 20.16 -2.18 -6.06
N THR A 6 19.91 -3.35 -5.50
CA THR A 6 20.65 -4.58 -5.86
C THR A 6 19.66 -5.65 -6.28
N SER A 7 19.96 -6.37 -7.36
CA SER A 7 19.19 -7.55 -7.74
C SER A 7 20.11 -8.67 -8.20
N VAL A 8 19.72 -9.92 -7.88
CA VAL A 8 20.38 -11.15 -8.33
C VAL A 8 19.30 -12.13 -8.73
N GLY A 9 19.41 -12.67 -9.93
CA GLY A 9 18.41 -13.60 -10.43
C GLY A 9 18.97 -14.62 -11.40
N PHE A 10 18.10 -15.53 -11.80
CA PHE A 10 18.41 -16.55 -12.79
C PHE A 10 17.26 -16.77 -13.77
N VAL A 11 17.60 -17.27 -14.93
CA VAL A 11 16.66 -17.67 -15.99
C VAL A 11 16.92 -19.12 -16.33
N LEU A 12 15.89 -19.94 -16.31
CA LEU A 12 15.93 -21.35 -16.69
C LEU A 12 15.00 -21.59 -17.88
N THR A 13 15.47 -22.40 -18.84
CA THR A 13 14.69 -22.87 -19.98
C THR A 13 14.74 -24.40 -20.01
N PRO A 14 14.01 -25.11 -19.11
CA PRO A 14 14.18 -26.52 -18.90
C PRO A 14 13.64 -27.39 -20.06
N VAL A 15 12.67 -26.87 -20.80
CA VAL A 15 12.09 -27.49 -21.99
C VAL A 15 11.71 -26.41 -23.01
N ASP A 16 11.51 -26.79 -24.26
CA ASP A 16 11.09 -25.86 -25.32
C ASP A 16 9.78 -25.14 -24.92
N GLY A 17 9.75 -23.84 -25.15
CA GLY A 17 8.62 -22.98 -24.83
C GLY A 17 8.46 -22.60 -23.37
N LEU A 18 9.22 -23.20 -22.42
CA LEU A 18 9.13 -22.87 -20.99
C LEU A 18 10.34 -22.06 -20.53
N THR A 19 10.06 -20.86 -19.99
CA THR A 19 11.05 -20.04 -19.30
C THR A 19 10.60 -19.75 -17.88
N ILE A 20 11.50 -19.92 -16.92
CA ILE A 20 11.27 -19.62 -15.51
C ILE A 20 12.33 -18.59 -15.10
N THR A 21 11.91 -17.52 -14.45
CA THR A 21 12.80 -16.52 -13.85
C THR A 21 12.59 -16.45 -12.35
N ALA A 22 13.64 -16.20 -11.61
CA ALA A 22 13.52 -15.83 -10.19
C ALA A 22 14.61 -14.79 -9.90
N ASP A 23 14.18 -13.67 -9.33
CA ASP A 23 15.00 -12.52 -9.01
C ASP A 23 14.78 -12.16 -7.54
N TYR A 24 15.84 -12.13 -6.74
CA TYR A 24 15.85 -11.50 -5.44
C TYR A 24 16.35 -10.07 -5.60
N TRP A 25 15.69 -9.13 -4.93
CA TRP A 25 16.04 -7.73 -5.01
C TRP A 25 15.94 -7.05 -3.63
N THR A 26 16.75 -6.03 -3.44
CA THR A 26 16.72 -5.14 -2.30
C THR A 26 16.82 -3.70 -2.76
N ILE A 27 16.04 -2.84 -2.10
CA ILE A 27 16.00 -1.39 -2.33
C ILE A 27 16.20 -0.73 -0.99
N GLU A 28 17.28 0.02 -0.86
CA GLU A 28 17.53 0.87 0.31
C GLU A 28 17.44 2.33 -0.12
N LYS A 29 16.58 3.10 0.53
CA LYS A 29 16.40 4.53 0.28
C LYS A 29 16.79 5.30 1.52
N GLU A 30 17.79 6.16 1.39
CA GLU A 30 18.19 7.09 2.43
C GLU A 30 17.46 8.43 2.30
N ASN A 31 17.28 9.09 3.42
CA ASN A 31 16.61 10.41 3.50
C ASN A 31 15.25 10.43 2.77
N THR A 32 14.48 9.35 2.94
CA THR A 32 13.16 9.20 2.33
C THR A 32 12.29 10.41 2.63
N ILE A 33 11.74 11.05 1.62
CA ILE A 33 10.83 12.19 1.78
C ILE A 33 9.44 11.68 2.17
N GLY A 34 8.92 12.15 3.28
CA GLY A 34 7.62 11.75 3.79
C GLY A 34 7.05 12.73 4.80
N LEU A 35 5.86 12.41 5.29
CA LEU A 35 5.19 13.17 6.34
C LEU A 35 5.42 12.49 7.70
N PHE A 36 5.56 13.29 8.75
CA PHE A 36 5.61 12.76 10.11
C PHE A 36 4.26 12.19 10.55
N GLY A 37 3.19 12.78 10.06
CA GLY A 37 1.82 12.36 10.32
C GLY A 37 1.15 13.13 11.46
N ARG A 38 -0.09 13.51 11.22
CA ARG A 38 -0.89 14.30 12.18
C ARG A 38 -0.94 13.65 13.57
N ASN A 39 -1.14 12.35 13.63
CA ASN A 39 -1.23 11.63 14.90
C ASN A 39 0.11 11.67 15.64
N ASN A 40 1.21 11.41 14.95
CA ASN A 40 2.55 11.46 15.53
C ASN A 40 2.90 12.86 16.04
N HIS A 41 2.58 13.93 15.31
CA HIS A 41 2.73 15.29 15.78
C HIS A 41 1.96 15.54 17.09
N THR A 42 0.75 15.02 17.21
CA THR A 42 -0.08 15.15 18.42
C THR A 42 0.51 14.39 19.61
N VAL A 43 0.97 13.16 19.38
CA VAL A 43 1.62 12.34 20.42
C VAL A 43 2.94 13.01 20.85
N TYR A 44 3.71 13.53 19.92
CA TYR A 44 4.95 14.25 20.18
C TYR A 44 4.69 15.54 20.99
N ASP A 45 3.63 16.29 20.66
CA ASP A 45 3.21 17.46 21.45
C ASP A 45 2.90 17.09 22.90
N MET A 46 2.16 16.01 23.10
CA MET A 46 1.84 15.54 24.45
C MET A 46 3.10 15.07 25.21
N MET A 47 4.01 14.37 24.56
CA MET A 47 5.28 13.95 25.13
C MET A 47 6.10 15.18 25.63
N LEU A 48 6.21 16.21 24.80
CA LEU A 48 6.89 17.45 25.17
C LEU A 48 6.21 18.16 26.34
N ARG A 49 4.87 18.15 26.41
CA ARG A 49 4.11 18.76 27.50
C ARG A 49 4.32 18.00 28.83
N TRP A 50 4.32 16.69 28.80
CA TRP A 50 4.63 15.87 29.97
C TRP A 50 6.08 16.05 30.45
N ALA A 51 7.03 16.11 29.53
CA ALA A 51 8.43 16.39 29.85
C ALA A 51 8.64 17.80 30.44
N ASN A 52 7.89 18.81 29.99
CA ASN A 52 7.89 20.14 30.56
C ASN A 52 7.24 20.21 31.95
N GLY A 53 6.22 19.37 32.18
CA GLY A 53 5.42 19.41 33.41
C GLY A 53 4.69 20.75 33.57
N THR A 54 4.83 21.38 34.73
CA THR A 54 4.25 22.69 35.06
C THR A 54 5.26 23.84 34.91
N ASN A 55 6.39 23.62 34.24
CA ASN A 55 7.41 24.65 34.07
C ASN A 55 7.02 25.64 32.97
N ASN A 56 7.21 26.93 33.23
CA ASN A 56 7.04 28.01 32.25
C ASN A 56 5.70 27.99 31.48
N CYS A 57 4.60 27.68 32.14
CA CYS A 57 3.29 27.54 31.49
C CYS A 57 2.87 28.72 30.62
N GLY A 58 3.30 29.94 30.95
CA GLY A 58 2.97 31.14 30.17
C GLY A 58 3.69 31.27 28.84
N SER A 59 4.73 30.45 28.58
CA SER A 59 5.57 30.54 27.36
C SER A 59 5.76 29.18 26.66
N PHE A 60 5.38 28.06 27.27
CA PHE A 60 5.54 26.75 26.68
C PHE A 60 4.48 26.46 25.63
N VAL A 61 4.88 26.13 24.43
CA VAL A 61 3.98 25.91 23.28
C VAL A 61 3.87 24.45 22.82
N GLY A 62 4.67 23.53 23.36
CA GLY A 62 4.70 22.14 22.92
C GLY A 62 5.37 21.95 21.56
N ASN A 63 4.81 21.05 20.73
CA ASN A 63 5.25 20.85 19.36
C ASN A 63 4.77 22.03 18.47
N PRO A 64 5.68 22.79 17.82
CA PRO A 64 5.30 23.92 16.97
C PRO A 64 4.36 23.55 15.81
N ALA A 65 4.37 22.29 15.35
CA ALA A 65 3.46 21.82 14.31
C ALA A 65 2.01 21.68 14.80
N VAL A 66 1.79 21.62 16.13
CA VAL A 66 0.44 21.49 16.73
C VAL A 66 -0.01 22.85 17.26
N VAL A 67 -0.77 23.55 16.45
CA VAL A 67 -1.32 24.86 16.83
C VAL A 67 -2.61 24.65 17.61
N ARG A 68 -2.65 25.26 18.81
CA ARG A 68 -3.79 25.16 19.74
C ARG A 68 -4.43 26.51 19.96
N GLU A 69 -5.70 26.50 20.36
CA GLU A 69 -6.33 27.67 20.98
C GLU A 69 -5.69 27.94 22.35
N ALA A 70 -5.86 29.17 22.83
CA ALA A 70 -5.50 29.46 24.21
C ALA A 70 -6.38 28.63 25.15
N PRO A 71 -5.86 28.17 26.30
CA PRO A 71 -6.69 27.51 27.29
C PRO A 71 -7.80 28.44 27.76
N ASP A 72 -9.02 27.97 27.83
CA ASP A 72 -10.15 28.74 28.35
C ASP A 72 -10.24 28.67 29.89
N SER A 73 -11.24 29.32 30.48
CA SER A 73 -11.41 29.32 31.94
C SER A 73 -11.73 27.93 32.50
N GLY A 74 -12.47 27.08 31.73
CA GLY A 74 -12.74 25.70 32.12
C GLY A 74 -11.47 24.85 32.13
N ASP A 75 -10.63 25.00 31.10
CA ASP A 75 -9.34 24.31 31.04
C ASP A 75 -8.44 24.61 32.26
N VAL A 76 -8.52 25.82 32.80
CA VAL A 76 -7.72 26.26 33.94
C VAL A 76 -8.36 25.89 35.29
N GLU A 77 -9.69 26.03 35.40
CA GLU A 77 -10.44 25.93 36.68
C GLU A 77 -10.75 24.45 37.04
N ASP A 78 -10.97 23.56 36.07
CA ASP A 78 -11.37 22.17 36.30
C ASP A 78 -10.28 21.29 36.93
N GLY A 79 -9.04 21.79 37.03
CA GLY A 79 -7.92 21.13 37.70
C GLY A 79 -7.39 19.86 37.02
N TYR A 80 -7.91 19.48 35.87
CA TYR A 80 -7.45 18.29 35.12
C TYR A 80 -5.98 18.36 34.77
N PHE A 81 -5.53 19.50 34.23
CA PHE A 81 -4.13 19.70 33.86
C PHE A 81 -3.21 19.71 35.08
N ALA A 82 -3.64 20.30 36.19
CA ALA A 82 -2.88 20.28 37.44
C ALA A 82 -2.75 18.86 37.99
N THR A 83 -3.82 18.05 37.93
CA THR A 83 -3.82 16.64 38.31
C THR A 83 -2.90 15.82 37.41
N ALA A 84 -2.88 16.09 36.10
CA ALA A 84 -2.00 15.45 35.12
C ALA A 84 -0.54 15.96 35.22
N GLY A 85 -0.26 17.00 36.02
CA GLY A 85 1.06 17.56 36.20
C GLY A 85 1.60 18.28 34.95
N VAL A 86 0.74 18.85 34.13
CA VAL A 86 1.09 19.57 32.89
C VAL A 86 0.49 20.98 32.87
N CYS A 87 1.08 21.86 32.07
CA CYS A 87 0.53 23.19 31.85
C CYS A 87 -0.83 23.10 31.12
N PRO A 88 -1.81 23.96 31.44
CA PRO A 88 -3.07 24.05 30.71
C PRO A 88 -2.85 24.37 29.22
N PHE A 89 -3.63 23.75 28.35
CA PHE A 89 -3.64 24.02 26.91
C PHE A 89 -5.03 23.83 26.33
N GLY A 90 -5.38 24.63 25.32
CA GLY A 90 -6.67 24.54 24.64
C GLY A 90 -6.73 23.47 23.55
N THR A 91 -7.86 23.38 22.87
CA THR A 91 -8.13 22.44 21.77
C THR A 91 -7.17 22.65 20.58
N ILE A 92 -6.92 21.60 19.82
CA ILE A 92 -6.12 21.67 18.61
C ILE A 92 -6.92 22.42 17.54
N LYS A 93 -6.33 23.49 17.03
CA LYS A 93 -6.86 24.28 15.91
C LYS A 93 -6.52 23.64 14.57
N TYR A 94 -5.25 23.31 14.39
CA TYR A 94 -4.74 22.54 13.25
C TYR A 94 -3.38 21.94 13.55
N VAL A 95 -2.98 20.98 12.74
CA VAL A 95 -1.64 20.39 12.73
C VAL A 95 -1.01 20.69 11.37
N GLY A 96 0.14 21.36 11.39
CA GLY A 96 0.96 21.62 10.21
C GLY A 96 1.88 20.42 9.96
N ASP A 97 1.55 19.59 8.98
CA ASP A 97 2.35 18.41 8.63
C ASP A 97 3.06 18.68 7.31
N ASN A 98 4.36 18.90 7.37
CA ASN A 98 5.19 19.20 6.21
C ASN A 98 6.04 18.00 5.82
N TYR A 99 6.44 17.94 4.56
CA TYR A 99 7.40 16.95 4.10
C TYR A 99 8.76 17.13 4.79
N LEU A 100 9.27 16.03 5.31
CA LEU A 100 10.56 15.92 5.99
C LEU A 100 11.42 14.87 5.31
N ASN A 101 12.72 14.95 5.55
CA ASN A 101 13.60 13.80 5.31
C ASN A 101 13.47 12.83 6.48
N LEU A 102 12.83 11.70 6.20
CA LEU A 102 12.77 10.56 7.11
C LEU A 102 14.10 9.80 7.05
N ALA A 103 14.30 8.83 7.94
CA ALA A 103 15.48 7.97 7.89
C ALA A 103 15.39 6.93 6.76
N THR A 104 16.21 5.91 6.82
CA THR A 104 16.32 4.88 5.77
C THR A 104 15.07 4.02 5.70
N ARG A 105 14.63 3.75 4.48
CA ARG A 105 13.60 2.77 4.13
C ARG A 105 14.22 1.60 3.39
N THR A 106 13.99 0.38 3.86
CA THR A 106 14.47 -0.84 3.24
C THR A 106 13.29 -1.69 2.77
N ILE A 107 13.34 -2.12 1.51
CA ILE A 107 12.36 -3.05 0.92
C ILE A 107 13.14 -4.19 0.29
N GLU A 108 12.79 -5.44 0.64
CA GLU A 108 13.42 -6.65 0.10
C GLU A 108 12.33 -7.62 -0.34
N GLY A 109 12.63 -8.38 -1.38
CA GLY A 109 11.68 -9.36 -1.88
C GLY A 109 12.21 -10.14 -3.07
N TYR A 110 11.35 -10.95 -3.63
CA TYR A 110 11.67 -11.73 -4.82
C TYR A 110 10.51 -11.79 -5.80
N ASP A 111 10.85 -11.87 -7.08
CA ASP A 111 9.90 -12.03 -8.17
C ASP A 111 10.10 -13.39 -8.83
N ILE A 112 8.99 -14.08 -9.13
CA ILE A 112 8.98 -15.33 -9.87
C ILE A 112 8.19 -15.12 -11.16
N GLY A 113 8.81 -15.42 -12.30
CA GLY A 113 8.17 -15.40 -13.62
C GLY A 113 8.11 -16.82 -14.21
N ILE A 114 6.94 -17.20 -14.76
CA ILE A 114 6.77 -18.44 -15.54
C ILE A 114 6.13 -18.05 -16.86
N TYR A 115 6.81 -18.38 -17.94
CA TYR A 115 6.42 -18.09 -19.31
C TYR A 115 6.40 -19.40 -20.07
N TYR A 116 5.23 -19.80 -20.57
CA TYR A 116 5.08 -21.04 -21.31
C TYR A 116 4.29 -20.80 -22.59
N ASP A 117 4.89 -21.12 -23.69
CA ASP A 117 4.28 -21.08 -25.03
C ASP A 117 4.22 -22.50 -25.58
N VAL A 118 3.04 -22.94 -26.01
CA VAL A 118 2.83 -24.30 -26.56
C VAL A 118 1.83 -24.26 -27.71
N ASP A 119 2.22 -24.88 -28.81
CA ASP A 119 1.37 -25.07 -30.00
C ASP A 119 0.71 -26.44 -29.91
N THR A 120 -0.61 -26.46 -30.14
CA THR A 120 -1.41 -27.68 -30.11
C THR A 120 -2.41 -27.76 -31.28
N ASP A 121 -2.96 -28.92 -31.52
CA ASP A 121 -4.02 -29.09 -32.52
C ASP A 121 -5.29 -28.24 -32.23
N PHE A 122 -5.46 -27.82 -30.96
CA PHE A 122 -6.57 -26.96 -30.53
C PHE A 122 -6.25 -25.47 -30.65
N GLY A 123 -5.03 -25.10 -31.02
CA GLY A 123 -4.52 -23.74 -31.13
C GLY A 123 -3.31 -23.51 -30.26
N ASP A 124 -2.79 -22.30 -30.30
CA ASP A 124 -1.58 -21.88 -29.60
C ASP A 124 -1.96 -21.32 -28.22
N PHE A 125 -1.29 -21.76 -27.19
CA PHE A 125 -1.48 -21.28 -25.83
C PHE A 125 -0.24 -20.53 -25.35
N ALA A 126 -0.45 -19.43 -24.63
CA ALA A 126 0.58 -18.71 -23.91
C ALA A 126 0.15 -18.54 -22.46
N VAL A 127 0.94 -19.05 -21.54
CA VAL A 127 0.78 -18.86 -20.09
C VAL A 127 1.85 -17.91 -19.59
N ARG A 128 1.45 -16.91 -18.83
CA ARG A 128 2.35 -15.94 -18.21
C ARG A 128 1.94 -15.76 -16.75
N TYR A 129 2.82 -16.14 -15.86
CA TYR A 129 2.65 -15.93 -14.44
C TYR A 129 3.77 -15.05 -13.93
N ILE A 130 3.42 -14.08 -13.08
CA ILE A 130 4.35 -13.26 -12.31
C ILE A 130 3.82 -13.20 -10.88
N GLY A 131 4.65 -13.64 -9.95
CA GLY A 131 4.43 -13.51 -8.52
C GLY A 131 5.51 -12.58 -7.95
N SER A 132 5.10 -11.57 -7.20
CA SER A 132 5.98 -10.69 -6.43
C SER A 132 5.71 -10.92 -4.95
N PHE A 133 6.78 -11.14 -4.19
CA PHE A 133 6.74 -11.43 -2.76
C PHE A 133 7.67 -10.46 -2.06
N ILE A 134 7.17 -9.78 -1.06
CA ILE A 134 7.94 -8.83 -0.25
C ILE A 134 8.24 -9.50 1.08
N ASP A 135 9.52 -9.66 1.41
CA ASP A 135 9.97 -10.28 2.66
C ASP A 135 10.22 -9.24 3.75
N LYS A 136 10.51 -7.99 3.33
CA LYS A 136 10.82 -6.89 4.25
C LYS A 136 10.30 -5.58 3.69
N PHE A 137 9.64 -4.80 4.52
CA PHE A 137 9.32 -3.41 4.26
C PHE A 137 9.46 -2.63 5.58
N GLU A 138 10.59 -2.01 5.79
CA GLU A 138 10.95 -1.37 7.04
C GLU A 138 11.28 0.11 6.82
N GLN A 139 10.82 0.96 7.72
CA GLN A 139 11.20 2.35 7.84
C GLN A 139 11.95 2.52 9.17
N THR A 140 13.23 2.82 9.11
CA THR A 140 14.01 3.12 10.32
C THR A 140 13.49 4.40 10.97
N PRO A 141 13.28 4.43 12.29
CA PRO A 141 12.91 5.66 12.98
C PRO A 141 14.08 6.63 13.02
N GLY A 142 13.87 7.86 12.58
CA GLY A 142 14.85 8.95 12.64
C GLY A 142 14.24 10.23 13.20
N GLY A 143 15.06 11.15 13.70
CA GLY A 143 14.60 12.43 14.21
C GLY A 143 13.51 12.32 15.29
N GLU A 144 12.36 12.95 15.08
CA GLU A 144 11.22 12.95 16.01
C GLU A 144 10.59 11.54 16.14
N PHE A 145 10.62 10.70 15.09
CA PHE A 145 10.19 9.30 15.18
C PHE A 145 11.04 8.50 16.15
N ALA A 146 12.37 8.69 16.15
CA ALA A 146 13.25 8.00 17.07
C ALA A 146 12.95 8.41 18.52
N ALA A 147 12.62 9.67 18.77
CA ALA A 147 12.21 10.14 20.09
C ALA A 147 10.90 9.48 20.55
N LEU A 148 9.88 9.40 19.68
CA LEU A 148 8.62 8.72 19.99
C LEU A 148 8.82 7.22 20.24
N ALA A 149 9.56 6.53 19.38
CA ALA A 149 9.85 5.11 19.52
C ALA A 149 10.58 4.79 20.83
N ALA A 150 11.56 5.61 21.21
CA ALA A 150 12.28 5.46 22.45
C ALA A 150 11.38 5.66 23.68
N GLN A 151 10.47 6.64 23.66
CA GLN A 151 9.53 6.87 24.76
C GLN A 151 8.47 5.78 24.87
N GLN A 152 8.02 5.21 23.74
CA GLN A 152 7.12 4.08 23.75
C GLN A 152 7.81 2.81 24.29
N ALA A 153 9.04 2.55 23.86
CA ALA A 153 9.85 1.44 24.38
C ALA A 153 10.14 1.58 25.87
N ALA A 154 10.28 2.80 26.37
CA ALA A 154 10.45 3.09 27.81
C ALA A 154 9.14 3.04 28.61
N GLY A 155 7.99 2.85 27.97
CA GLY A 155 6.67 2.82 28.58
C GLY A 155 6.10 4.19 28.96
N ALA A 156 6.74 5.28 28.53
CA ALA A 156 6.23 6.65 28.74
C ALA A 156 5.06 6.99 27.79
N ILE A 157 5.06 6.38 26.62
CA ILE A 157 3.91 6.38 25.69
C ILE A 157 3.31 4.97 25.76
N PRO A 158 2.03 4.81 26.11
CA PRO A 158 1.36 3.51 26.11
C PRO A 158 1.46 2.80 24.75
N ALA A 159 1.63 1.47 24.79
CA ALA A 159 1.82 0.67 23.57
C ALA A 159 0.59 0.64 22.64
N ASP A 160 -0.59 0.93 23.17
CA ASP A 160 -1.85 1.04 22.43
C ASP A 160 -2.05 2.39 21.74
N ILE A 161 -1.18 3.38 22.01
CA ILE A 161 -1.16 4.62 21.23
C ILE A 161 -0.40 4.37 19.93
N PRO A 162 -1.06 4.39 18.77
CA PRO A 162 -0.39 4.10 17.51
C PRO A 162 0.60 5.23 17.16
N ILE A 163 1.83 4.83 16.87
CA ILE A 163 2.85 5.68 16.28
C ILE A 163 3.12 5.08 14.89
N ASP A 164 2.56 5.70 13.86
CA ASP A 164 2.53 5.16 12.50
C ASP A 164 3.74 5.59 11.66
N GLY A 165 4.08 4.79 10.64
CA GLY A 165 4.98 5.19 9.57
C GLY A 165 6.46 4.82 9.76
N PHE A 166 6.80 4.04 10.79
CA PHE A 166 8.13 3.47 10.98
C PHE A 166 8.07 2.05 11.58
N GLY A 167 9.22 1.39 11.66
CA GLY A 167 9.33 -0.01 12.03
C GLY A 167 8.96 -0.91 10.85
N ASP A 168 8.43 -2.08 11.17
CA ASP A 168 7.94 -3.01 10.16
C ASP A 168 6.62 -2.51 9.58
N LEU A 169 6.63 -2.19 8.27
CA LEU A 169 5.48 -1.71 7.52
C LEU A 169 4.86 -2.81 6.65
N LEU A 170 5.45 -4.01 6.62
CA LEU A 170 4.92 -5.12 5.84
C LEU A 170 3.60 -5.62 6.42
N GLY A 171 2.69 -6.00 5.54
CA GLY A 171 1.37 -6.50 5.91
C GLY A 171 0.45 -5.47 6.54
N GLN A 172 0.74 -4.16 6.46
CA GLN A 172 -0.11 -3.13 7.06
C GLN A 172 -0.48 -2.01 6.09
N ASN A 173 -1.70 -1.47 6.24
CA ASN A 173 -2.18 -0.26 5.58
C ASN A 173 -2.03 -0.26 4.04
N GLY A 174 -2.19 -1.42 3.40
CA GLY A 174 -2.08 -1.57 1.95
C GLY A 174 -0.72 -2.09 1.47
N ASN A 175 0.25 -2.32 2.37
CA ASN A 175 1.53 -2.95 2.05
C ASN A 175 1.40 -4.47 2.17
N TYR A 176 0.69 -5.09 1.24
CA TYR A 176 0.55 -6.55 1.18
C TYR A 176 1.90 -7.20 0.82
N ASP A 177 2.12 -8.41 1.33
CA ASP A 177 3.36 -9.16 1.14
C ASP A 177 3.43 -9.91 -0.19
N GLU A 178 2.27 -10.19 -0.82
CA GLU A 178 2.20 -10.92 -2.08
C GLU A 178 1.31 -10.27 -3.13
N LYS A 179 1.72 -10.42 -4.39
CA LYS A 179 0.93 -10.03 -5.56
C LYS A 179 1.16 -11.01 -6.68
N HIS A 180 0.07 -11.50 -7.26
CA HIS A 180 0.12 -12.47 -8.35
C HIS A 180 -0.62 -11.97 -9.59
N ARG A 181 -0.07 -12.29 -10.74
CA ARG A 181 -0.73 -12.11 -12.03
C ARG A 181 -0.54 -13.35 -12.87
N LEU A 182 -1.65 -14.02 -13.18
CA LEU A 182 -1.68 -15.12 -14.13
C LEU A 182 -2.44 -14.66 -15.38
N ARG A 183 -1.86 -14.89 -16.54
CA ARG A 183 -2.54 -14.69 -17.81
C ARG A 183 -2.40 -15.93 -18.68
N VAL A 184 -3.52 -16.46 -19.12
CA VAL A 184 -3.61 -17.52 -20.13
C VAL A 184 -4.21 -16.91 -21.38
N THR A 185 -3.52 -17.05 -22.49
CA THR A 185 -3.96 -16.60 -23.81
C THR A 185 -4.06 -17.82 -24.74
N TRP A 186 -5.10 -17.87 -25.52
CA TRP A 186 -5.32 -18.86 -26.57
C TRP A 186 -5.54 -18.17 -27.90
N SER A 187 -5.01 -18.74 -28.98
CA SER A 187 -5.30 -18.30 -30.35
C SER A 187 -5.43 -19.48 -31.29
N LYS A 188 -6.39 -19.38 -32.23
CA LYS A 188 -6.55 -20.30 -33.33
C LYS A 188 -7.16 -19.57 -34.54
N GLY A 189 -6.41 -19.48 -35.63
CA GLY A 189 -6.83 -18.78 -36.82
C GLY A 189 -7.16 -17.31 -36.54
N SER A 190 -8.39 -16.90 -36.78
CA SER A 190 -8.86 -15.53 -36.53
C SER A 190 -9.28 -15.27 -35.08
N TRP A 191 -9.47 -16.29 -34.27
CA TRP A 191 -9.95 -16.18 -32.90
C TRP A 191 -8.83 -16.05 -31.90
N GLY A 192 -9.06 -15.24 -30.88
CA GLY A 192 -8.22 -15.14 -29.70
C GLY A 192 -9.07 -15.02 -28.43
N ALA A 193 -8.57 -15.57 -27.34
CA ALA A 193 -9.18 -15.42 -26.02
C ALA A 193 -8.10 -15.26 -24.96
N SER A 194 -8.39 -14.56 -23.88
CA SER A 194 -7.50 -14.54 -22.72
C SER A 194 -8.28 -14.47 -21.39
N LEU A 195 -7.73 -15.15 -20.39
CA LEU A 195 -8.12 -15.03 -18.99
C LEU A 195 -6.93 -14.42 -18.24
N THR A 196 -7.17 -13.37 -17.47
CA THR A 196 -6.17 -12.77 -16.59
C THR A 196 -6.71 -12.79 -15.16
N GLY A 197 -5.99 -13.40 -14.24
CA GLY A 197 -6.23 -13.34 -12.81
C GLY A 197 -5.22 -12.39 -12.15
N LEU A 198 -5.69 -11.53 -11.27
CA LEU A 198 -4.89 -10.63 -10.43
C LEU A 198 -5.27 -10.86 -8.98
N ARG A 199 -4.29 -11.22 -8.15
CA ARG A 199 -4.46 -11.37 -6.71
C ARG A 199 -3.53 -10.42 -5.98
N LYS A 200 -4.02 -9.81 -4.92
CA LYS A 200 -3.25 -9.07 -3.92
C LYS A 200 -3.46 -9.76 -2.57
N GLY A 201 -2.39 -9.87 -1.81
CA GLY A 201 -2.42 -10.43 -0.45
C GLY A 201 -3.32 -9.64 0.48
N ASP A 202 -3.53 -10.19 1.65
CA ASP A 202 -4.19 -9.52 2.75
C ASP A 202 -3.21 -8.60 3.49
N PHE A 203 -3.76 -7.72 4.29
CA PHE A 203 -3.01 -6.85 5.18
C PHE A 203 -3.94 -6.40 6.30
N TYR A 204 -3.38 -5.85 7.38
CA TYR A 204 -4.17 -5.30 8.47
C TYR A 204 -4.21 -3.77 8.43
N GLN A 205 -5.26 -3.22 9.03
CA GLN A 205 -5.37 -1.79 9.27
C GLN A 205 -4.83 -1.46 10.66
N SER A 206 -3.68 -0.76 10.73
CA SER A 206 -2.97 -0.50 12.00
C SER A 206 -3.76 0.36 12.99
N SER A 207 -4.69 1.16 12.50
CA SER A 207 -5.53 2.07 13.31
C SER A 207 -6.82 1.43 13.84
N LEU A 208 -7.07 0.15 13.58
CA LEU A 208 -8.32 -0.50 13.93
C LEU A 208 -8.08 -1.89 14.53
N THR A 209 -8.67 -2.11 15.69
CA THR A 209 -8.71 -3.43 16.35
C THR A 209 -10.15 -3.94 16.41
N THR A 210 -10.28 -5.25 16.38
CA THR A 210 -11.55 -5.93 16.61
C THR A 210 -11.88 -5.97 18.11
N SER A 211 -13.08 -6.40 18.46
CA SER A 211 -13.55 -6.41 19.86
C SER A 211 -12.74 -7.32 20.80
N ASP A 212 -11.98 -8.26 20.22
CA ASP A 212 -11.08 -9.17 20.96
C ASP A 212 -9.63 -8.62 21.06
N GLY A 213 -9.38 -7.41 20.57
CA GLY A 213 -8.08 -6.75 20.60
C GLY A 213 -7.12 -7.15 19.47
N THR A 214 -7.54 -7.98 18.52
CA THR A 214 -6.74 -8.31 17.34
C THR A 214 -6.81 -7.20 16.28
N LEU A 215 -5.79 -7.11 15.43
CA LEU A 215 -5.78 -6.14 14.32
C LEU A 215 -6.86 -6.49 13.29
N PHE A 216 -7.51 -5.47 12.74
CA PHE A 216 -8.52 -5.66 11.71
C PHE A 216 -7.87 -6.01 10.38
N VAL A 217 -8.11 -7.25 9.90
CA VAL A 217 -7.56 -7.77 8.65
C VAL A 217 -8.43 -7.40 7.45
N ILE A 218 -7.82 -6.80 6.45
CA ILE A 218 -8.38 -6.56 5.12
C ILE A 218 -8.04 -7.79 4.28
N PRO A 219 -9.01 -8.62 3.89
CA PRO A 219 -8.73 -9.88 3.22
C PRO A 219 -8.16 -9.67 1.81
N SER A 220 -7.44 -10.68 1.33
CA SER A 220 -6.93 -10.71 -0.04
C SER A 220 -8.04 -10.56 -1.06
N MET A 221 -7.74 -9.92 -2.20
CA MET A 221 -8.68 -9.73 -3.30
C MET A 221 -8.16 -10.36 -4.59
N THR A 222 -9.02 -11.11 -5.28
CA THR A 222 -8.69 -11.72 -6.57
C THR A 222 -9.72 -11.31 -7.61
N VAL A 223 -9.28 -10.70 -8.71
CA VAL A 223 -10.14 -10.32 -9.83
C VAL A 223 -9.75 -11.08 -11.10
N PHE A 224 -10.75 -11.40 -11.92
CA PHE A 224 -10.57 -12.07 -13.19
C PHE A 224 -11.07 -11.20 -14.34
N ASP A 225 -10.22 -11.02 -15.36
CA ASP A 225 -10.56 -10.35 -16.60
C ASP A 225 -10.62 -11.40 -17.72
N VAL A 226 -11.68 -11.34 -18.55
CA VAL A 226 -11.86 -12.23 -19.69
C VAL A 226 -11.92 -11.40 -20.96
N THR A 227 -11.22 -11.84 -22.01
CA THR A 227 -11.34 -11.22 -23.33
C THR A 227 -11.53 -12.28 -24.40
N VAL A 228 -12.29 -11.91 -25.46
CA VAL A 228 -12.39 -12.69 -26.70
C VAL A 228 -12.23 -11.70 -27.85
N ASP A 229 -11.40 -12.04 -28.82
CA ASP A 229 -11.19 -11.21 -30.00
C ASP A 229 -11.26 -12.01 -31.31
N TYR A 230 -11.71 -11.33 -32.35
CA TYR A 230 -11.78 -11.87 -33.71
C TYR A 230 -11.07 -10.92 -34.68
N LYS A 231 -10.15 -11.47 -35.46
CA LYS A 231 -9.40 -10.77 -36.51
C LYS A 231 -9.97 -11.11 -37.86
N PHE A 232 -10.14 -10.11 -38.73
CA PHE A 232 -10.63 -10.29 -40.08
C PHE A 232 -10.01 -9.28 -41.02
N SER A 233 -9.97 -9.62 -42.32
CA SER A 233 -9.52 -8.70 -43.36
C SER A 233 -10.71 -7.94 -43.94
N ILE A 234 -10.54 -6.62 -44.12
CA ILE A 234 -11.56 -5.76 -44.70
C ILE A 234 -11.49 -5.93 -46.21
N LYS A 235 -12.55 -6.49 -46.79
CA LYS A 235 -12.62 -6.77 -48.22
C LYS A 235 -12.47 -5.48 -49.05
N GLY A 236 -11.50 -5.48 -49.96
CA GLY A 236 -11.29 -4.39 -50.90
C GLY A 236 -10.31 -3.29 -50.45
N SER A 237 -9.87 -3.28 -49.20
CA SER A 237 -8.92 -2.29 -48.68
C SER A 237 -7.50 -2.83 -48.44
N GLY A 238 -7.35 -4.15 -48.34
CA GLY A 238 -6.09 -4.77 -47.91
C GLY A 238 -5.80 -4.62 -46.39
N ASN A 239 -6.66 -3.94 -45.68
CA ASN A 239 -6.52 -3.67 -44.24
C ASN A 239 -7.02 -4.81 -43.38
N ASN A 240 -6.44 -4.97 -42.21
CA ASN A 240 -6.89 -5.92 -41.18
C ASN A 240 -7.63 -5.19 -40.08
N ALA A 241 -8.67 -5.82 -39.56
CA ALA A 241 -9.43 -5.32 -38.45
C ALA A 241 -9.52 -6.37 -37.33
N ARG A 242 -9.68 -5.90 -36.13
CA ARG A 242 -9.93 -6.72 -34.94
C ARG A 242 -11.07 -6.12 -34.15
N ILE A 243 -12.01 -6.95 -33.75
CA ILE A 243 -13.01 -6.65 -32.74
C ILE A 243 -12.69 -7.43 -31.49
N ARG A 244 -12.78 -6.81 -30.32
CA ARG A 244 -12.54 -7.43 -29.04
C ARG A 244 -13.69 -7.13 -28.09
N PHE A 245 -14.22 -8.16 -27.45
CA PHE A 245 -15.10 -8.07 -26.30
C PHE A 245 -14.30 -8.37 -25.04
N ALA A 246 -14.53 -7.60 -23.99
CA ALA A 246 -13.85 -7.84 -22.74
C ALA A 246 -14.78 -7.57 -21.56
N VAL A 247 -14.59 -8.39 -20.52
CA VAL A 247 -15.22 -8.25 -19.24
C VAL A 247 -14.10 -8.11 -18.22
N LYS A 248 -13.99 -6.95 -17.60
CA LYS A 248 -13.12 -6.74 -16.44
C LYS A 248 -13.87 -7.11 -15.19
N ASN A 249 -13.15 -7.69 -14.24
CA ASN A 249 -13.73 -8.18 -13.01
C ASN A 249 -14.98 -9.06 -13.26
N ALA A 250 -14.78 -10.15 -14.00
CA ALA A 250 -15.87 -11.03 -14.46
C ALA A 250 -16.69 -11.65 -13.31
N ALA A 251 -16.06 -11.84 -12.14
CA ALA A 251 -16.71 -12.34 -10.93
C ALA A 251 -17.51 -11.27 -10.17
N ASP A 252 -17.39 -9.98 -10.56
CA ASP A 252 -17.99 -8.83 -9.85
C ASP A 252 -17.49 -8.69 -8.40
N GLU A 253 -16.22 -9.01 -8.18
CA GLU A 253 -15.59 -8.92 -6.87
C GLU A 253 -15.59 -7.47 -6.39
N ARG A 254 -15.96 -7.24 -5.13
CA ARG A 254 -16.00 -5.92 -4.53
C ARG A 254 -14.78 -5.73 -3.62
N ALA A 255 -14.33 -4.48 -3.52
CA ALA A 255 -13.22 -4.16 -2.63
C ALA A 255 -13.55 -4.56 -1.18
N PRO A 256 -12.61 -5.19 -0.44
CA PRO A 256 -12.80 -5.48 0.96
C PRO A 256 -13.08 -4.23 1.78
N THR A 257 -14.03 -4.31 2.71
CA THR A 257 -14.40 -3.19 3.59
C THR A 257 -13.25 -2.81 4.51
N ALA A 258 -13.03 -1.50 4.68
CA ALA A 258 -12.05 -0.92 5.57
C ALA A 258 -12.56 0.39 6.18
N ASP A 259 -12.01 0.77 7.33
CA ASP A 259 -12.28 2.08 7.93
C ASP A 259 -11.45 3.18 7.24
N ARG A 260 -11.88 3.54 6.05
CA ARG A 260 -11.28 4.55 5.18
C ARG A 260 -12.39 5.41 4.55
N TYR A 261 -12.00 6.56 3.98
CA TYR A 261 -12.91 7.56 3.42
C TYR A 261 -13.93 6.98 2.42
N TYR A 262 -13.50 6.03 1.57
CA TYR A 262 -14.39 5.37 0.60
C TYR A 262 -15.00 4.04 1.10
N GLY A 263 -14.76 3.65 2.36
CA GLY A 263 -15.15 2.36 2.90
C GLY A 263 -14.23 1.21 2.51
N TYR A 264 -13.12 1.47 1.81
CA TYR A 264 -12.09 0.52 1.42
C TYR A 264 -10.74 1.22 1.21
N PHE A 265 -9.63 0.47 1.13
CA PHE A 265 -8.30 0.99 0.82
C PHE A 265 -8.16 1.27 -0.68
N ALA A 266 -8.42 2.52 -1.12
CA ALA A 266 -8.37 2.93 -2.52
C ALA A 266 -6.96 2.84 -3.14
N ASP A 267 -5.90 2.92 -2.34
CA ASP A 267 -4.52 2.77 -2.80
C ASP A 267 -4.17 1.30 -3.13
N ALA A 268 -4.81 0.35 -2.44
CA ALA A 268 -4.61 -1.08 -2.65
C ALA A 268 -5.66 -1.69 -3.58
N HIS A 269 -6.91 -1.28 -3.49
CA HIS A 269 -8.06 -1.89 -4.15
C HIS A 269 -8.86 -0.92 -5.01
N THR A 270 -9.69 -1.46 -5.91
CA THR A 270 -10.67 -0.70 -6.68
C THR A 270 -12.04 -1.36 -6.55
N ASP A 271 -13.08 -0.55 -6.35
CA ASP A 271 -14.47 -1.00 -6.17
C ASP A 271 -15.35 -0.72 -7.39
N LEU A 272 -14.77 -0.70 -8.59
CA LEU A 272 -15.51 -0.43 -9.83
C LEU A 272 -16.51 -1.55 -10.20
N GLY A 273 -16.35 -2.76 -9.65
CA GLY A 273 -17.18 -3.91 -10.02
C GLY A 273 -16.92 -4.38 -11.45
N ARG A 274 -17.89 -5.14 -11.99
CA ARG A 274 -17.81 -5.70 -13.33
C ARG A 274 -18.02 -4.65 -14.41
N ASN A 275 -17.11 -4.62 -15.40
CA ASN A 275 -17.17 -3.70 -16.52
C ASN A 275 -17.09 -4.44 -17.85
N PHE A 276 -17.92 -4.03 -18.82
CA PHE A 276 -17.92 -4.56 -20.18
C PHE A 276 -17.41 -3.50 -21.14
N TYR A 277 -16.57 -3.90 -22.09
CA TYR A 277 -16.17 -3.00 -23.17
C TYR A 277 -15.99 -3.73 -24.49
N VAL A 278 -16.09 -2.97 -25.57
CA VAL A 278 -15.81 -3.39 -26.94
C VAL A 278 -14.73 -2.49 -27.50
N ASP A 279 -13.69 -3.09 -28.05
CA ASP A 279 -12.62 -2.39 -28.78
C ASP A 279 -12.66 -2.80 -30.24
N PHE A 280 -12.62 -1.82 -31.14
CA PHE A 280 -12.51 -2.04 -32.56
C PHE A 280 -11.27 -1.34 -33.12
N ARG A 281 -10.38 -2.09 -33.76
CA ARG A 281 -9.11 -1.59 -34.27
C ARG A 281 -8.97 -1.95 -35.76
N VAL A 282 -8.58 -0.98 -36.57
CA VAL A 282 -8.22 -1.14 -37.98
C VAL A 282 -6.72 -0.80 -38.11
N SER A 283 -5.97 -1.68 -38.80
CA SER A 283 -4.61 -1.39 -39.24
C SER A 283 -4.67 -0.91 -40.68
N LEU A 284 -4.30 0.35 -40.90
CA LEU A 284 -4.26 0.99 -42.22
C LEU A 284 -2.91 0.69 -42.87
#